data_fd01079c869505520cb7c8be1707e8e0
#
_entry.id   fd01079c869505520cb7c8be1707e8e0
#
_cell.length_a   1.000
_cell.length_b   1.000
_cell.length_c   1.000
_cell.angle_alpha   90.00
_cell.angle_beta   90.00
_cell.angle_gamma   90.00
#
_symmetry.space_group_name_H-M   'P 1'
#
loop_
_entity.id
_entity.type
_entity.pdbx_description
1 polymer ?
#
loop_
_entity_poly.entity_id
_entity_poly.type
_entity_poly.pdbx_seq_one_letter_code
_entity_poly.pdbx_strand_id
1 'polypeptide(L)'
;LMDNGHYHPTEVVSDKIPALLCYFPEIALHITRPVRWDSDHVVLFDDETKEMAKEIVRNDALDRVYMALDYFDASINRVLALATGFRSWQKALLTALCTPNEMLKELQDTNQLGKLMVMHEAVKMLPIGEIWEEYCRREGVCDDLHFYDEIERYEREVLTKRG
;
A
#
# COMPACT_ATOMS: atom_id res chain seq x y z
N LEU A 1 -14.03 7.09 -9.56
CA LEU A 1 -12.98 7.37 -8.59
C LEU A 1 -13.48 7.03 -7.20
N MET A 2 -12.70 6.28 -6.46
CA MET A 2 -12.86 6.04 -5.04
C MET A 2 -11.67 6.66 -4.31
N ASP A 3 -11.97 7.40 -3.23
CA ASP A 3 -10.95 8.03 -2.39
C ASP A 3 -11.14 7.49 -0.97
N ASN A 4 -10.12 6.83 -0.42
CA ASN A 4 -10.28 6.22 0.90
C ASN A 4 -10.24 7.24 2.05
N GLY A 5 -9.80 8.48 1.83
CA GLY A 5 -9.88 9.59 2.79
C GLY A 5 -11.30 10.11 3.03
N HIS A 6 -12.21 9.90 2.06
CA HIS A 6 -13.59 10.39 2.13
C HIS A 6 -14.54 9.48 2.92
N TYR A 7 -14.06 8.34 3.39
CA TYR A 7 -14.85 7.42 4.23
C TYR A 7 -14.58 7.67 5.72
N HIS A 8 -15.51 7.24 6.55
CA HIS A 8 -15.29 7.27 7.98
C HIS A 8 -14.13 6.34 8.35
N PRO A 9 -13.20 6.72 9.27
CA PRO A 9 -12.02 5.90 9.60
C PRO A 9 -12.32 4.49 10.13
N THR A 10 -13.54 4.22 10.52
CA THR A 10 -13.98 2.88 10.96
C THR A 10 -14.59 2.05 9.84
N GLU A 11 -14.70 2.59 8.62
CA GLU A 11 -15.17 1.80 7.48
C GLU A 11 -14.01 0.99 6.88
N VAL A 12 -14.31 -0.25 6.50
CA VAL A 12 -13.40 -1.12 5.78
C VAL A 12 -13.46 -0.76 4.29
N VAL A 13 -12.53 0.07 3.84
CA VAL A 13 -12.54 0.59 2.46
C VAL A 13 -12.06 -0.46 1.47
N SER A 14 -11.17 -1.36 1.87
CA SER A 14 -10.69 -2.48 1.06
C SER A 14 -11.84 -3.34 0.52
N ASP A 15 -12.88 -3.60 1.30
CA ASP A 15 -14.06 -4.37 0.86
C ASP A 15 -14.84 -3.71 -0.30
N LYS A 16 -14.69 -2.40 -0.47
CA LYS A 16 -15.37 -1.66 -1.54
C LYS A 16 -14.71 -1.87 -2.92
N ILE A 17 -13.43 -2.22 -2.95
CA ILE A 17 -12.68 -2.43 -4.20
C ILE A 17 -13.32 -3.57 -5.02
N PRO A 18 -13.43 -4.81 -4.52
CA PRO A 18 -14.05 -5.89 -5.29
C PRO A 18 -15.52 -5.63 -5.59
N ALA A 19 -16.25 -4.97 -4.65
CA ALA A 19 -17.64 -4.62 -4.88
C ALA A 19 -17.82 -3.66 -6.06
N LEU A 20 -16.97 -2.64 -6.19
CA LEU A 20 -17.00 -1.71 -7.33
C LEU A 20 -16.59 -2.40 -8.63
N LEU A 21 -15.63 -3.30 -8.61
CA LEU A 21 -15.17 -4.05 -9.79
C LEU A 21 -16.23 -5.02 -10.33
N CYS A 22 -17.28 -5.34 -9.58
CA CYS A 22 -18.45 -6.05 -10.08
C CYS A 22 -19.33 -5.19 -11.03
N TYR A 23 -19.28 -3.88 -10.88
CA TYR A 23 -20.12 -2.95 -11.65
C TYR A 23 -19.36 -2.15 -12.69
N PHE A 24 -18.06 -1.94 -12.49
CA PHE A 24 -17.22 -1.14 -13.35
C PHE A 24 -16.03 -1.97 -13.87
N PRO A 25 -15.71 -1.90 -15.15
CA PRO A 25 -14.57 -2.62 -15.72
C PRO A 25 -13.24 -2.13 -15.14
N GLU A 26 -13.19 -0.84 -14.80
CA GLU A 26 -12.01 -0.16 -14.25
C GLU A 26 -12.42 0.83 -13.17
N ILE A 27 -11.57 1.03 -12.18
CA ILE A 27 -11.74 2.05 -11.13
C ILE A 27 -10.46 2.86 -10.94
N ALA A 28 -10.60 4.10 -10.53
CA ALA A 28 -9.49 4.90 -10.02
C ALA A 28 -9.58 4.96 -8.50
N LEU A 29 -8.44 4.80 -7.84
CA LEU A 29 -8.31 4.78 -6.39
C LEU A 29 -7.32 5.87 -5.95
N HIS A 30 -7.78 6.85 -5.19
CA HIS A 30 -6.92 7.70 -4.37
C HIS A 30 -6.59 6.99 -3.07
N ILE A 31 -5.31 6.92 -2.77
CA ILE A 31 -4.77 6.22 -1.61
C ILE A 31 -4.18 7.24 -0.66
N THR A 32 -4.78 7.33 0.49
CA THR A 32 -4.37 8.17 1.61
C THR A 32 -4.51 7.38 2.91
N ARG A 33 -4.18 7.97 4.03
CA ARG A 33 -4.45 7.41 5.35
C ARG A 33 -5.45 8.29 6.09
N PRO A 34 -6.72 7.91 6.17
CA PRO A 34 -7.71 8.67 6.92
C PRO A 34 -7.44 8.55 8.43
N VAL A 35 -7.27 9.68 9.11
CA VAL A 35 -7.19 9.76 10.58
C VAL A 35 -8.52 10.19 11.16
N ARG A 36 -9.23 11.00 10.39
CA ARG A 36 -10.59 11.48 10.64
C ARG A 36 -11.35 11.40 9.34
N TRP A 37 -12.66 11.59 9.40
CA TRP A 37 -13.45 11.71 8.18
C TRP A 37 -12.91 12.88 7.33
N ASP A 38 -12.81 12.64 6.06
CA ASP A 38 -12.35 13.62 5.05
C ASP A 38 -10.97 14.21 5.42
N SER A 39 -10.01 13.32 5.63
CA SER A 39 -8.65 13.73 5.96
C SER A 39 -7.61 12.87 5.22
N ASP A 40 -6.62 13.55 4.64
CA ASP A 40 -5.61 12.95 3.79
C ASP A 40 -4.24 13.06 4.47
N HIS A 41 -3.74 11.94 4.95
CA HIS A 41 -2.45 11.84 5.61
C HIS A 41 -1.51 10.89 4.87
N VAL A 42 -0.23 11.01 5.16
CA VAL A 42 0.81 10.13 4.59
C VAL A 42 0.44 8.66 4.79
N VAL A 43 0.42 7.92 3.69
CA VAL A 43 0.17 6.47 3.69
C VAL A 43 1.25 5.77 4.49
N LEU A 44 0.84 4.91 5.40
CA LEU A 44 1.72 4.05 6.20
C LEU A 44 1.54 2.58 5.80
N PHE A 45 2.50 1.76 6.18
CA PHE A 45 2.44 0.31 5.97
C PHE A 45 1.61 -0.36 7.06
N ASP A 46 0.36 0.09 7.20
CA ASP A 46 -0.62 -0.41 8.17
C ASP A 46 -1.53 -1.51 7.57
N ASP A 47 -2.44 -2.01 8.38
CA ASP A 47 -3.26 -3.14 7.98
C ASP A 47 -4.26 -2.78 6.88
N GLU A 48 -4.89 -1.60 6.93
CA GLU A 48 -5.84 -1.19 5.88
C GLU A 48 -5.13 -0.98 4.53
N THR A 49 -3.95 -0.37 4.54
CA THR A 49 -3.14 -0.20 3.33
C THR A 49 -2.77 -1.56 2.72
N LYS A 50 -2.39 -2.54 3.57
CA LYS A 50 -2.11 -3.91 3.12
C LYS A 50 -3.35 -4.61 2.58
N GLU A 51 -4.51 -4.45 3.23
CA GLU A 51 -5.76 -5.09 2.76
C GLU A 51 -6.23 -4.49 1.44
N MET A 52 -6.16 -3.18 1.22
CA MET A 52 -6.44 -2.58 -0.09
C MET A 52 -5.56 -3.18 -1.21
N ALA A 53 -4.26 -3.30 -0.95
CA ALA A 53 -3.34 -3.91 -1.91
C ALA A 53 -3.67 -5.39 -2.17
N LYS A 54 -4.02 -6.15 -1.12
CA LYS A 54 -4.44 -7.55 -1.25
C LYS A 54 -5.72 -7.70 -2.07
N GLU A 55 -6.70 -6.80 -1.87
CA GLU A 55 -7.93 -6.84 -2.68
C GLU A 55 -7.65 -6.63 -4.17
N ILE A 56 -6.75 -5.71 -4.51
CA ILE A 56 -6.37 -5.48 -5.90
C ILE A 56 -5.70 -6.72 -6.50
N VAL A 57 -4.75 -7.31 -5.78
CA VAL A 57 -3.96 -8.45 -6.28
C VAL A 57 -4.78 -9.73 -6.35
N ARG A 58 -5.56 -10.06 -5.30
CA ARG A 58 -6.34 -11.32 -5.26
C ARG A 58 -7.52 -11.34 -6.21
N ASN A 59 -7.96 -10.17 -6.68
CA ASN A 59 -9.00 -10.05 -7.70
C ASN A 59 -8.43 -9.88 -9.13
N ASP A 60 -7.11 -10.08 -9.32
CA ASP A 60 -6.44 -9.92 -10.61
C ASP A 60 -6.78 -8.56 -11.27
N ALA A 61 -6.65 -7.49 -10.48
CA ALA A 61 -7.15 -6.17 -10.85
C ALA A 61 -6.03 -5.10 -10.95
N LEU A 62 -4.77 -5.51 -11.07
CA LEU A 62 -3.64 -4.58 -11.20
C LEU A 62 -3.72 -3.71 -12.45
N ASP A 63 -4.29 -4.23 -13.53
CA ASP A 63 -4.51 -3.53 -14.81
C ASP A 63 -5.85 -2.78 -14.86
N ARG A 64 -6.71 -2.95 -13.85
CA ARG A 64 -8.06 -2.38 -13.77
C ARG A 64 -8.24 -1.33 -12.68
N VAL A 65 -7.24 -1.17 -11.81
CA VAL A 65 -7.26 -0.19 -10.72
C VAL A 65 -6.14 0.83 -10.93
N TYR A 66 -6.53 2.05 -11.31
CA TYR A 66 -5.60 3.17 -11.43
C TYR A 66 -5.32 3.76 -10.06
N MET A 67 -4.13 3.50 -9.55
CA MET A 67 -3.72 3.87 -8.19
C MET A 67 -2.99 5.21 -8.19
N ALA A 68 -3.47 6.16 -7.40
CA ALA A 68 -2.84 7.45 -7.18
C ALA A 68 -2.72 7.72 -5.67
N LEU A 69 -1.60 8.30 -5.25
CA LEU A 69 -1.43 8.76 -3.88
C LEU A 69 -1.95 10.18 -3.77
N ASP A 70 -2.82 10.43 -2.79
CA ASP A 70 -3.42 11.74 -2.56
C ASP A 70 -3.32 12.13 -1.07
N TYR A 71 -2.24 12.82 -0.74
CA TYR A 71 -2.00 13.34 0.60
C TYR A 71 -0.91 14.41 0.59
N PHE A 72 -0.87 15.20 1.65
CA PHE A 72 0.29 16.00 1.98
C PHE A 72 0.48 16.10 3.49
N ASP A 73 1.69 16.44 3.90
CA ASP A 73 2.00 16.76 5.29
C ASP A 73 2.81 18.07 5.31
N ALA A 74 2.28 19.06 6.04
CA ALA A 74 2.92 20.37 6.16
C ALA A 74 3.92 20.44 7.32
N SER A 75 3.96 19.42 8.17
CA SER A 75 4.86 19.35 9.34
C SER A 75 6.26 18.82 9.02
N ILE A 76 6.43 18.21 7.87
CA ILE A 76 7.69 17.62 7.40
C ILE A 76 7.99 18.04 5.96
N ASN A 77 9.20 17.72 5.49
CA ASN A 77 9.56 17.89 4.09
C ASN A 77 8.57 17.15 3.17
N ARG A 78 8.01 17.85 2.18
CA ARG A 78 7.00 17.30 1.26
C ARG A 78 7.52 16.14 0.43
N VAL A 79 8.79 16.18 0.03
CA VAL A 79 9.42 15.08 -0.72
C VAL A 79 9.54 13.85 0.15
N LEU A 80 9.90 14.03 1.43
CA LEU A 80 9.95 12.95 2.41
C LEU A 80 8.56 12.33 2.63
N ALA A 81 7.54 13.16 2.82
CA ALA A 81 6.15 12.70 2.98
C ALA A 81 5.72 11.86 1.76
N LEU A 82 5.93 12.40 0.55
CA LEU A 82 5.57 11.72 -0.70
C LEU A 82 6.32 10.39 -0.84
N ALA A 83 7.63 10.40 -0.66
CA ALA A 83 8.46 9.20 -0.80
C ALA A 83 8.09 8.11 0.22
N THR A 84 7.84 8.49 1.48
CA THR A 84 7.43 7.55 2.54
C THR A 84 6.13 6.85 2.19
N GLY A 85 5.10 7.59 1.80
CA GLY A 85 3.81 6.99 1.46
C GLY A 85 3.86 6.16 0.19
N PHE A 86 4.61 6.61 -0.82
CA PHE A 86 4.79 5.85 -2.06
C PHE A 86 5.45 4.50 -1.78
N ARG A 87 6.52 4.49 -0.98
CA ARG A 87 7.22 3.26 -0.57
C ARG A 87 6.34 2.36 0.29
N SER A 88 5.52 2.94 1.17
CA SER A 88 4.55 2.18 1.99
C SER A 88 3.53 1.45 1.12
N TRP A 89 3.01 2.12 0.09
CA TRP A 89 2.10 1.50 -0.87
C TRP A 89 2.79 0.41 -1.70
N GLN A 90 4.00 0.64 -2.20
CA GLN A 90 4.77 -0.37 -2.92
C GLN A 90 5.04 -1.61 -2.07
N LYS A 91 5.38 -1.45 -0.77
CA LYS A 91 5.55 -2.57 0.16
C LYS A 91 4.25 -3.33 0.40
N ALA A 92 3.11 -2.64 0.45
CA ALA A 92 1.80 -3.28 0.55
C ALA A 92 1.49 -4.14 -0.68
N LEU A 93 1.73 -3.61 -1.89
CA LEU A 93 1.61 -4.37 -3.14
C LEU A 93 2.56 -5.57 -3.18
N LEU A 94 3.83 -5.38 -2.78
CA LEU A 94 4.80 -6.47 -2.69
C LEU A 94 4.32 -7.58 -1.75
N THR A 95 3.79 -7.21 -0.59
CA THR A 95 3.21 -8.15 0.38
C THR A 95 2.05 -8.93 -0.23
N ALA A 96 1.16 -8.24 -0.95
CA ALA A 96 0.03 -8.86 -1.62
C ALA A 96 0.46 -9.84 -2.73
N LEU A 97 1.48 -9.45 -3.52
CA LEU A 97 2.06 -10.30 -4.58
C LEU A 97 2.80 -11.52 -4.02
N CYS A 98 3.44 -11.41 -2.86
CA CYS A 98 4.09 -12.53 -2.17
C CYS A 98 3.10 -13.45 -1.44
N THR A 99 1.84 -13.04 -1.28
CA THR A 99 0.80 -13.84 -0.64
C THR A 99 0.35 -14.97 -1.59
N PRO A 100 0.27 -16.24 -1.13
CA PRO A 100 -0.11 -17.39 -1.97
C PRO A 100 -1.64 -17.42 -2.20
N ASN A 101 -2.16 -16.43 -2.95
CA ASN A 101 -3.59 -16.18 -3.13
C ASN A 101 -4.34 -17.39 -3.70
N GLU A 102 -3.76 -18.11 -4.66
CA GLU A 102 -4.37 -19.32 -5.26
C GLU A 102 -4.58 -20.41 -4.21
N MET A 103 -3.57 -20.65 -3.36
CA MET A 103 -3.68 -21.64 -2.28
C MET A 103 -4.75 -21.22 -1.26
N LEU A 104 -4.79 -19.95 -0.89
CA LEU A 104 -5.78 -19.44 0.07
C LEU A 104 -7.20 -19.58 -0.50
N LYS A 105 -7.37 -19.27 -1.78
CA LYS A 105 -8.63 -19.44 -2.49
C LYS A 105 -9.05 -20.91 -2.53
N GLU A 106 -8.15 -21.83 -2.87
CA GLU A 106 -8.44 -23.27 -2.88
C GLU A 106 -8.90 -23.78 -1.50
N LEU A 107 -8.24 -23.34 -0.43
CA LEU A 107 -8.62 -23.70 0.93
C LEU A 107 -10.03 -23.19 1.28
N GLN A 108 -10.39 -21.99 0.82
CA GLN A 108 -11.71 -21.42 1.01
C GLN A 108 -12.75 -22.21 0.21
N ASP A 109 -12.52 -22.42 -1.07
CA ASP A 109 -13.44 -23.11 -2.00
C ASP A 109 -13.70 -24.57 -1.58
N THR A 110 -12.71 -25.21 -0.97
CA THR A 110 -12.81 -26.59 -0.45
C THR A 110 -13.26 -26.66 1.03
N ASN A 111 -13.69 -25.53 1.61
CA ASN A 111 -14.18 -25.42 2.99
C ASN A 111 -13.16 -25.90 4.06
N GLN A 112 -11.86 -25.75 3.79
CA GLN A 112 -10.78 -26.06 4.74
C GLN A 112 -10.48 -24.85 5.65
N LEU A 113 -11.50 -24.28 6.29
CA LEU A 113 -11.46 -22.98 6.97
C LEU A 113 -10.44 -22.93 8.12
N GLY A 114 -10.24 -24.04 8.85
CA GLY A 114 -9.22 -24.12 9.91
C GLY A 114 -7.80 -23.96 9.36
N LYS A 115 -7.51 -24.63 8.23
CA LYS A 115 -6.20 -24.52 7.56
C LYS A 115 -6.04 -23.14 6.94
N LEU A 116 -7.09 -22.58 6.34
CA LEU A 116 -7.11 -21.22 5.81
C LEU A 116 -6.72 -20.20 6.89
N MET A 117 -7.32 -20.28 8.07
CA MET A 117 -6.98 -19.39 9.19
C MET A 117 -5.49 -19.50 9.59
N VAL A 118 -4.98 -20.72 9.72
CA VAL A 118 -3.55 -20.95 10.06
C VAL A 118 -2.64 -20.39 8.97
N MET A 119 -3.00 -20.55 7.68
CA MET A 119 -2.23 -20.03 6.57
C MET A 119 -2.23 -18.51 6.52
N HIS A 120 -3.36 -17.85 6.81
CA HIS A 120 -3.39 -16.39 6.93
C HIS A 120 -2.44 -15.85 8.02
N GLU A 121 -2.34 -16.55 9.15
CA GLU A 121 -1.37 -16.18 10.19
C GLU A 121 0.07 -16.44 9.75
N ALA A 122 0.34 -17.57 9.11
CA ALA A 122 1.68 -17.90 8.62
C ALA A 122 2.20 -16.89 7.59
N VAL A 123 1.34 -16.40 6.69
CA VAL A 123 1.69 -15.38 5.68
C VAL A 123 2.16 -14.07 6.31
N LYS A 124 1.68 -13.73 7.51
CA LYS A 124 2.12 -12.51 8.22
C LYS A 124 3.61 -12.55 8.61
N MET A 125 4.21 -13.75 8.64
CA MET A 125 5.62 -13.94 8.97
C MET A 125 6.54 -14.03 7.74
N LEU A 126 6.03 -13.71 6.55
CA LEU A 126 6.88 -13.59 5.36
C LEU A 126 7.97 -12.53 5.57
N PRO A 127 9.20 -12.76 5.11
CA PRO A 127 10.32 -11.84 5.28
C PRO A 127 10.24 -10.66 4.29
N ILE A 128 9.15 -9.90 4.37
CA ILE A 128 8.87 -8.78 3.42
C ILE A 128 9.97 -7.72 3.50
N GLY A 129 10.57 -7.50 4.66
CA GLY A 129 11.69 -6.57 4.82
C GLY A 129 12.87 -6.95 3.93
N GLU A 130 13.32 -8.18 4.02
CA GLU A 130 14.46 -8.69 3.23
C GLU A 130 14.13 -8.75 1.73
N ILE A 131 12.91 -9.08 1.38
CA ILE A 131 12.45 -9.08 -0.02
C ILE A 131 12.45 -7.64 -0.56
N TRP A 132 12.00 -6.68 0.24
CA TRP A 132 12.01 -5.26 -0.11
C TRP A 132 13.42 -4.71 -0.30
N GLU A 133 14.33 -5.02 0.60
CA GLU A 133 15.75 -4.63 0.49
C GLU A 133 16.39 -5.19 -0.78
N GLU A 134 16.15 -6.48 -1.08
CA GLU A 134 16.64 -7.11 -2.30
C GLU A 134 16.02 -6.49 -3.56
N TYR A 135 14.73 -6.12 -3.53
CA TYR A 135 14.08 -5.39 -4.60
C TYR A 135 14.78 -4.02 -4.82
N CYS A 136 14.96 -3.23 -3.77
CA CYS A 136 15.65 -1.95 -3.85
C CYS A 136 17.07 -2.10 -4.43
N ARG A 137 17.81 -3.12 -3.99
CA ARG A 137 19.15 -3.41 -4.49
C ARG A 137 19.15 -3.75 -5.98
N ARG A 138 18.19 -4.52 -6.48
CA ARG A 138 18.07 -4.89 -7.90
C ARG A 138 17.72 -3.70 -8.77
N GLU A 139 16.82 -2.87 -8.30
CA GLU A 139 16.39 -1.66 -9.02
C GLU A 139 17.37 -0.49 -8.89
N GLY A 140 18.44 -0.64 -8.10
CA GLY A 140 19.43 0.41 -7.89
C GLY A 140 18.86 1.64 -7.15
N VAL A 141 17.87 1.43 -6.29
CA VAL A 141 17.27 2.48 -5.45
C VAL A 141 17.64 2.29 -3.98
N CYS A 142 17.63 3.39 -3.23
CA CYS A 142 17.93 3.33 -1.80
C CYS A 142 16.92 2.48 -1.03
N ASP A 143 17.38 1.75 -0.02
CA ASP A 143 16.53 1.10 0.98
C ASP A 143 15.85 2.11 1.92
N ASP A 144 15.12 1.61 2.92
CA ASP A 144 14.35 2.47 3.83
C ASP A 144 15.22 3.29 4.80
N LEU A 145 16.44 2.90 5.07
CA LEU A 145 17.33 3.65 5.94
C LEU A 145 18.07 4.76 5.19
N HIS A 146 18.49 4.48 3.96
CA HIS A 146 19.32 5.39 3.19
C HIS A 146 18.52 6.43 2.37
N PHE A 147 17.24 6.18 2.03
CA PHE A 147 16.47 7.17 1.28
C PHE A 147 16.23 8.46 2.07
N TYR A 148 16.13 8.38 3.39
CA TYR A 148 16.00 9.55 4.25
C TYR A 148 17.23 10.48 4.11
N ASP A 149 18.42 9.91 4.19
CA ASP A 149 19.67 10.67 4.07
C ASP A 149 19.77 11.36 2.69
N GLU A 150 19.32 10.70 1.64
CA GLU A 150 19.27 11.27 0.28
C GLU A 150 18.31 12.45 0.19
N ILE A 151 17.12 12.35 0.80
CA ILE A 151 16.15 13.44 0.82
C ILE A 151 16.65 14.61 1.67
N GLU A 152 17.24 14.35 2.83
CA GLU A 152 17.83 15.38 3.68
C GLU A 152 18.98 16.11 2.98
N ARG A 153 19.82 15.37 2.27
CA ARG A 153 20.87 15.94 1.42
C ARG A 153 20.27 16.83 0.33
N TYR A 154 19.23 16.36 -0.38
CA TYR A 154 18.55 17.12 -1.41
C TYR A 154 17.91 18.40 -0.85
N GLU A 155 17.28 18.33 0.31
CA GLU A 155 16.73 19.49 1.00
C GLU A 155 17.82 20.54 1.28
N ARG A 156 18.91 20.13 1.89
CA ARG A 156 20.04 21.02 2.24
C ARG A 156 20.74 21.60 1.01
N GLU A 157 20.95 20.81 -0.04
CA GLU A 157 21.76 21.21 -1.19
C GLU A 157 20.97 21.92 -2.29
N VAL A 158 19.68 21.64 -2.38
CA VAL A 158 18.82 22.12 -3.48
C VAL A 158 17.67 22.97 -2.98
N LEU A 159 16.81 22.44 -2.10
CA LEU A 159 15.55 23.13 -1.76
C LEU A 159 15.81 24.43 -0.98
N THR A 160 16.70 24.41 0.01
CA THR A 160 17.04 25.60 0.80
C THR A 160 17.69 26.73 -0.02
N LYS A 161 18.23 26.40 -1.22
CA LYS A 161 18.85 27.38 -2.12
C LYS A 161 17.88 27.98 -3.13
N ARG A 162 16.66 27.49 -3.17
CA ARG A 162 15.63 28.00 -4.11
C ARG A 162 14.84 29.20 -3.55
N GLY A 163 15.12 29.61 -2.31
CA GLY A 163 14.59 30.82 -1.66
C GLY A 163 13.31 30.60 -0.93
#